data_01768a8ab419c5f1cfe54af7ee1905aa
#
_entry.id   01768a8ab419c5f1cfe54af7ee1905aa
#
_cell.length_a   1.000
_cell.length_b   1.000
_cell.length_c   1.000
_cell.angle_alpha   90.00
_cell.angle_beta   90.00
_cell.angle_gamma   90.00
#
_symmetry.space_group_name_H-M   'P 1'
#
loop_
_entity.id
_entity.type
_entity.pdbx_description
1 polymer ?
#
loop_
_entity_poly.entity_id
_entity_poly.type
_entity_poly.pdbx_seq_one_letter_code
_entity_poly.pdbx_strand_id
1 'polypeptide(L)'
;VGVKTDPNKQNSYNAKPIFKSSKPQKKTNNWILILLAFIAAAIGLVIYLRNRRLHAELKEKEEALPPYELAKRSLFELNKTILIENLNIKLFYSELTLIFRKFLNKTIYNKSLESTSEEIVNELKALEVTGGFKLTEKSLLSLQSAMQRADMVKFAKSLPAAKTLHADLKIFENEIHNINRVLIEAEKERANKGLTENKAPLKNK
;
A
#
# COMPACT_ATOMS: atom_id res chain seq x y z
N VAL A 1 -16.53 -65.53 78.19
CA VAL A 1 -17.52 -64.46 78.31
C VAL A 1 -18.24 -64.37 76.97
N GLY A 2 -19.45 -65.08 76.90
CA GLY A 2 -20.19 -65.10 75.64
C GLY A 2 -21.05 -63.83 75.52
N VAL A 3 -20.82 -63.13 74.43
CA VAL A 3 -21.69 -62.00 74.06
C VAL A 3 -22.98 -62.54 73.49
N LYS A 4 -24.10 -62.42 74.23
CA LYS A 4 -25.44 -62.71 73.74
C LYS A 4 -25.80 -61.69 72.70
N THR A 5 -25.79 -62.07 71.42
CA THR A 5 -26.39 -61.29 70.34
C THR A 5 -27.89 -61.38 70.42
N ASP A 6 -28.51 -60.24 70.56
CA ASP A 6 -29.98 -60.10 70.58
C ASP A 6 -30.50 -60.24 69.12
N PRO A 7 -31.34 -61.30 68.82
CA PRO A 7 -31.74 -61.60 67.46
C PRO A 7 -32.77 -60.60 66.88
N ASN A 8 -33.22 -59.63 67.65
CA ASN A 8 -34.26 -58.73 67.19
C ASN A 8 -33.84 -57.30 66.92
N LYS A 9 -32.53 -57.09 66.84
CA LYS A 9 -31.98 -55.77 66.50
C LYS A 9 -31.66 -55.69 65.01
N GLN A 10 -32.72 -55.79 64.22
CA GLN A 10 -32.62 -55.33 62.83
C GLN A 10 -32.59 -53.78 62.79
N ASN A 11 -31.52 -53.22 63.23
CA ASN A 11 -31.29 -51.78 62.97
C ASN A 11 -30.73 -51.65 61.58
N SER A 12 -31.60 -51.57 60.62
CA SER A 12 -31.27 -50.92 59.36
C SER A 12 -31.05 -49.46 59.68
N TYR A 13 -29.76 -49.09 59.85
CA TYR A 13 -29.39 -47.71 59.82
C TYR A 13 -29.72 -47.22 58.42
N ASN A 14 -30.82 -46.51 58.26
CA ASN A 14 -31.09 -45.74 57.10
C ASN A 14 -29.93 -44.74 56.94
N ALA A 15 -28.99 -45.03 56.04
CA ALA A 15 -27.94 -44.11 55.67
C ALA A 15 -28.66 -42.83 55.27
N LYS A 16 -28.43 -41.76 56.03
CA LYS A 16 -28.93 -40.46 55.69
C LYS A 16 -28.44 -40.15 54.26
N PRO A 17 -29.30 -39.71 53.34
CA PRO A 17 -28.86 -39.38 52.00
C PRO A 17 -27.77 -38.27 52.09
N ILE A 18 -26.64 -38.56 51.53
CA ILE A 18 -25.55 -37.56 51.40
C ILE A 18 -26.13 -36.41 50.57
N PHE A 19 -26.45 -35.32 51.27
CA PHE A 19 -26.82 -34.08 50.56
C PHE A 19 -25.69 -33.73 49.62
N LYS A 20 -25.86 -34.06 48.34
CA LYS A 20 -25.03 -33.48 47.30
C LYS A 20 -25.26 -31.98 47.38
N SER A 21 -24.31 -31.27 47.99
CA SER A 21 -24.24 -29.81 47.91
C SER A 21 -24.12 -29.47 46.42
N SER A 22 -25.25 -29.13 45.82
CA SER A 22 -25.24 -28.50 44.50
C SER A 22 -24.57 -27.14 44.69
N LYS A 23 -23.31 -27.04 44.26
CA LYS A 23 -22.65 -25.75 44.15
C LYS A 23 -23.61 -24.83 43.40
N PRO A 24 -23.90 -23.62 43.90
CA PRO A 24 -24.75 -22.70 43.16
C PRO A 24 -24.06 -22.43 41.83
N GLN A 25 -24.67 -22.88 40.72
CA GLN A 25 -24.25 -22.46 39.39
C GLN A 25 -24.41 -20.95 39.36
N LYS A 26 -23.29 -20.23 39.40
CA LYS A 26 -23.25 -18.80 39.08
C LYS A 26 -23.83 -18.68 37.69
N LYS A 27 -25.07 -18.22 37.59
CA LYS A 27 -25.72 -17.84 36.36
C LYS A 27 -24.90 -16.65 35.84
N THR A 28 -23.85 -16.95 35.07
CA THR A 28 -23.10 -15.89 34.43
C THR A 28 -24.05 -15.16 33.49
N ASN A 29 -24.26 -13.90 33.75
CA ASN A 29 -25.12 -13.06 32.92
C ASN A 29 -24.46 -12.90 31.55
N ASN A 30 -24.59 -13.91 30.69
CA ASN A 30 -24.01 -13.94 29.35
C ASN A 30 -24.47 -12.75 28.47
N TRP A 31 -25.60 -12.12 28.86
CA TRP A 31 -26.07 -10.91 28.17
C TRP A 31 -25.10 -9.74 28.28
N ILE A 32 -24.32 -9.62 29.38
CA ILE A 32 -23.28 -8.60 29.56
C ILE A 32 -22.16 -8.85 28.58
N LEU A 33 -21.75 -10.09 28.35
CA LEU A 33 -20.73 -10.45 27.36
C LEU A 33 -21.20 -10.13 25.94
N ILE A 34 -22.49 -10.39 25.63
CA ILE A 34 -23.09 -10.05 24.33
C ILE A 34 -23.12 -8.52 24.13
N LEU A 35 -23.51 -7.77 25.16
CA LEU A 35 -23.53 -6.32 25.13
C LEU A 35 -22.11 -5.74 24.91
N LEU A 36 -21.11 -6.28 25.60
CA LEU A 36 -19.71 -5.88 25.47
C LEU A 36 -19.16 -6.19 24.07
N ALA A 37 -19.53 -7.35 23.51
CA ALA A 37 -19.19 -7.71 22.13
C ALA A 37 -19.83 -6.75 21.10
N PHE A 38 -21.09 -6.34 21.34
CA PHE A 38 -21.80 -5.39 20.49
C PHE A 38 -21.16 -4.00 20.53
N ILE A 39 -20.74 -3.53 21.71
CA ILE A 39 -20.03 -2.26 21.89
C ILE A 39 -18.67 -2.32 21.18
N ALA A 40 -17.91 -3.41 21.34
CA ALA A 40 -16.62 -3.59 20.67
C ALA A 40 -16.78 -3.62 19.15
N ALA A 41 -17.81 -4.28 18.63
CA ALA A 41 -18.13 -4.31 17.20
C ALA A 41 -18.53 -2.91 16.68
N ALA A 42 -19.32 -2.15 17.44
CA ALA A 42 -19.71 -0.79 17.09
C ALA A 42 -18.48 0.16 17.05
N ILE A 43 -17.59 0.06 18.04
CA ILE A 43 -16.35 0.84 18.09
C ILE A 43 -15.45 0.45 16.89
N GLY A 44 -15.30 -0.85 16.62
CA GLY A 44 -14.54 -1.34 15.46
C GLY A 44 -15.09 -0.82 14.13
N LEU A 45 -16.44 -0.82 13.99
CA LEU A 45 -17.11 -0.28 12.81
C LEU A 45 -16.89 1.22 12.67
N VAL A 46 -16.98 2.00 13.74
CA VAL A 46 -16.74 3.44 13.74
C VAL A 46 -15.29 3.74 13.34
N ILE A 47 -14.32 3.02 13.91
CA ILE A 47 -12.90 3.17 13.56
C ILE A 47 -12.68 2.81 12.08
N TYR A 48 -13.26 1.71 11.60
CA TYR A 48 -13.18 1.28 10.20
C TYR A 48 -13.76 2.33 9.24
N LEU A 49 -14.97 2.85 9.53
CA LEU A 49 -15.60 3.88 8.70
C LEU A 49 -14.85 5.20 8.72
N ARG A 50 -14.29 5.58 9.89
CA ARG A 50 -13.47 6.78 10.03
C ARG A 50 -12.16 6.66 9.24
N ASN A 51 -11.47 5.54 9.32
CA ASN A 51 -10.27 5.28 8.54
C ASN A 51 -10.58 5.28 7.03
N ARG A 52 -11.69 4.66 6.62
CA ARG A 52 -12.12 4.65 5.21
C ARG A 52 -12.39 6.07 4.69
N ARG A 53 -13.03 6.94 5.48
CA ARG A 53 -13.28 8.35 5.10
C ARG A 53 -11.97 9.14 5.02
N LEU A 54 -11.09 9.00 6.00
CA LEU A 54 -9.76 9.63 5.98
C LEU A 54 -8.93 9.21 4.76
N HIS A 55 -8.95 7.92 4.41
CA HIS A 55 -8.29 7.45 3.20
C HIS A 55 -8.96 7.95 1.91
N ALA A 56 -10.27 8.15 1.89
CA ALA A 56 -10.97 8.73 0.74
C ALA A 56 -10.64 10.21 0.57
N GLU A 57 -10.66 11.00 1.64
CA GLU A 57 -10.31 12.44 1.62
C GLU A 57 -8.82 12.66 1.27
N LEU A 58 -7.92 11.79 1.77
CA LEU A 58 -6.51 11.83 1.40
C LEU A 58 -6.30 11.49 -0.07
N LYS A 59 -7.03 10.50 -0.60
CA LYS A 59 -7.01 10.16 -2.03
C LYS A 59 -7.54 11.30 -2.90
N GLU A 60 -8.64 11.92 -2.50
CA GLU A 60 -9.22 13.04 -3.25
C GLU A 60 -8.27 14.25 -3.28
N LYS A 61 -7.61 14.56 -2.16
CA LYS A 61 -6.56 15.59 -2.12
C LYS A 61 -5.30 15.21 -2.90
N GLU A 62 -4.93 13.93 -2.91
CA GLU A 62 -3.82 13.41 -3.73
C GLU A 62 -4.16 13.40 -5.22
N GLU A 63 -5.42 13.12 -5.59
CA GLU A 63 -5.88 13.16 -6.98
C GLU A 63 -5.97 14.58 -7.54
N ALA A 64 -6.14 15.59 -6.68
CA ALA A 64 -6.13 17.00 -7.05
C ALA A 64 -4.72 17.55 -7.32
N LEU A 65 -3.66 16.87 -6.88
CA LEU A 65 -2.27 17.30 -7.13
C LEU A 65 -1.80 16.88 -8.53
N PRO A 66 -1.01 17.71 -9.21
CA PRO A 66 -0.33 17.30 -10.44
C PRO A 66 0.46 16.00 -10.21
N PRO A 67 0.45 15.07 -11.19
CA PRO A 67 1.12 13.77 -11.04
C PRO A 67 2.60 13.88 -10.65
N TYR A 68 3.30 14.90 -11.13
CA TYR A 68 4.68 15.18 -10.79
C TYR A 68 4.88 15.55 -9.32
N GLU A 69 4.04 16.45 -8.78
CA GLU A 69 4.16 16.88 -7.38
C GLU A 69 3.83 15.73 -6.42
N LEU A 70 2.85 14.90 -6.79
CA LEU A 70 2.52 13.71 -6.03
C LEU A 70 3.69 12.72 -5.99
N ALA A 71 4.30 12.43 -7.15
CA ALA A 71 5.45 11.53 -7.24
C ALA A 71 6.65 12.06 -6.44
N LYS A 72 6.97 13.36 -6.59
CA LYS A 72 8.05 14.03 -5.86
C LYS A 72 7.87 13.95 -4.35
N ARG A 73 6.66 14.24 -3.86
CA ARG A 73 6.33 14.14 -2.44
C ARG A 73 6.49 12.71 -1.94
N SER A 74 5.97 11.73 -2.68
CA SER A 74 6.07 10.32 -2.31
C SER A 74 7.52 9.82 -2.28
N LEU A 75 8.37 10.24 -3.23
CA LEU A 75 9.80 9.93 -3.23
C LEU A 75 10.53 10.57 -2.05
N PHE A 76 10.17 11.82 -1.68
CA PHE A 76 10.74 12.49 -0.53
C PHE A 76 10.43 11.75 0.78
N GLU A 77 9.18 11.30 0.98
CA GLU A 77 8.82 10.50 2.15
C GLU A 77 9.53 9.13 2.13
N LEU A 78 9.61 8.49 0.98
CA LEU A 78 10.33 7.23 0.83
C LEU A 78 11.83 7.36 1.15
N ASN A 79 12.46 8.47 0.76
CA ASN A 79 13.87 8.75 1.06
C ASN A 79 14.15 8.80 2.57
N LYS A 80 13.22 9.34 3.36
CA LYS A 80 13.35 9.37 4.82
C LYS A 80 13.41 7.98 5.43
N THR A 81 12.77 6.99 4.79
CA THR A 81 12.76 5.60 5.32
C THR A 81 14.13 4.92 5.21
N ILE A 82 15.01 5.37 4.30
CA ILE A 82 16.36 4.80 4.13
C ILE A 82 17.22 5.01 5.38
N LEU A 83 16.92 6.05 6.17
CA LEU A 83 17.65 6.40 7.39
C LEU A 83 17.18 5.63 8.63
N ILE A 84 16.13 4.82 8.51
CA ILE A 84 15.54 4.06 9.63
C ILE A 84 16.33 2.76 9.82
N GLU A 85 16.74 2.49 11.06
CA GLU A 85 17.29 1.19 11.43
C GLU A 85 16.28 0.08 11.13
N ASN A 86 16.74 -1.04 10.54
CA ASN A 86 15.92 -2.18 10.11
C ASN A 86 14.96 -1.88 8.93
N LEU A 87 15.39 -1.06 7.98
CA LEU A 87 14.65 -0.81 6.75
C LEU A 87 14.25 -2.13 6.06
N ASN A 88 12.97 -2.29 5.77
CA ASN A 88 12.49 -3.37 4.91
C ASN A 88 12.81 -3.04 3.44
N ILE A 89 13.96 -3.53 2.95
CA ILE A 89 14.46 -3.27 1.60
C ILE A 89 13.46 -3.70 0.53
N LYS A 90 12.74 -4.81 0.74
CA LYS A 90 11.70 -5.27 -0.18
C LYS A 90 10.55 -4.27 -0.28
N LEU A 91 10.10 -3.74 0.86
CA LEU A 91 9.04 -2.73 0.91
C LEU A 91 9.50 -1.45 0.22
N PHE A 92 10.72 -0.99 0.50
CA PHE A 92 11.31 0.18 -0.16
C PHE A 92 11.26 0.09 -1.69
N TYR A 93 11.75 -1.01 -2.28
CA TYR A 93 11.72 -1.18 -3.74
C TYR A 93 10.30 -1.38 -4.31
N SER A 94 9.41 -1.96 -3.52
CA SER A 94 8.00 -2.08 -3.91
C SER A 94 7.33 -0.71 -4.01
N GLU A 95 7.54 0.16 -3.02
CA GLU A 95 7.04 1.53 -3.02
C GLU A 95 7.70 2.38 -4.09
N LEU A 96 9.03 2.30 -4.25
CA LEU A 96 9.77 3.05 -5.26
C LEU A 96 9.23 2.77 -6.67
N THR A 97 9.10 1.50 -7.03
CA THR A 97 8.57 1.10 -8.34
C THR A 97 7.08 1.44 -8.50
N LEU A 98 6.30 1.39 -7.42
CA LEU A 98 4.88 1.77 -7.44
C LEU A 98 4.69 3.26 -7.68
N ILE A 99 5.48 4.12 -7.04
CA ILE A 99 5.46 5.59 -7.26
C ILE A 99 5.72 5.89 -8.74
N PHE A 100 6.75 5.29 -9.30
CA PHE A 100 7.10 5.48 -10.71
C PHE A 100 5.99 5.02 -11.65
N ARG A 101 5.44 3.82 -11.44
CA ARG A 101 4.32 3.28 -12.22
C ARG A 101 3.08 4.17 -12.14
N LYS A 102 2.73 4.65 -10.94
CA LYS A 102 1.61 5.58 -10.75
C LYS A 102 1.82 6.90 -11.51
N PHE A 103 3.04 7.42 -11.51
CA PHE A 103 3.38 8.62 -12.27
C PHE A 103 3.21 8.40 -13.79
N LEU A 104 3.78 7.32 -14.32
CA LEU A 104 3.63 6.96 -15.74
C LEU A 104 2.17 6.74 -16.13
N ASN A 105 1.40 6.07 -15.27
CA ASN A 105 -0.02 5.79 -15.50
C ASN A 105 -0.85 7.05 -15.68
N LYS A 106 -0.55 8.08 -14.89
CA LYS A 106 -1.27 9.36 -14.94
C LYS A 106 -0.74 10.31 -16.03
N THR A 107 0.39 10.01 -16.67
CA THR A 107 1.06 10.92 -17.61
C THR A 107 1.15 10.38 -19.03
N ILE A 108 1.97 9.38 -19.25
CA ILE A 108 2.35 8.95 -20.60
C ILE A 108 1.98 7.51 -20.94
N TYR A 109 1.76 6.65 -19.94
CA TYR A 109 1.54 5.22 -20.16
C TYR A 109 0.49 4.66 -19.19
N ASN A 110 -0.77 4.69 -19.57
CA ASN A 110 -1.93 4.31 -18.74
C ASN A 110 -1.98 2.83 -18.32
N LYS A 111 -1.18 1.94 -18.94
CA LYS A 111 -1.06 0.51 -18.58
C LYS A 111 0.12 0.21 -17.64
N SER A 112 0.88 1.20 -17.23
CA SER A 112 2.12 1.02 -16.45
C SER A 112 1.96 0.29 -15.12
N LEU A 113 0.76 0.29 -14.51
CA LEU A 113 0.47 -0.43 -13.28
C LEU A 113 0.35 -1.94 -13.49
N GLU A 114 -0.05 -2.38 -14.67
CA GLU A 114 -0.24 -3.78 -15.04
C GLU A 114 0.95 -4.38 -15.79
N SER A 115 1.84 -3.51 -16.31
CA SER A 115 2.99 -3.89 -17.12
C SER A 115 4.15 -4.41 -16.30
N THR A 116 4.96 -5.26 -16.90
CA THR A 116 6.26 -5.68 -16.33
C THR A 116 7.30 -4.55 -16.39
N SER A 117 8.40 -4.70 -15.68
CA SER A 117 9.50 -3.74 -15.71
C SER A 117 10.12 -3.60 -17.10
N GLU A 118 10.20 -4.68 -17.84
CA GLU A 118 10.72 -4.71 -19.22
C GLU A 118 9.77 -4.01 -20.19
N GLU A 119 8.47 -4.27 -20.11
CA GLU A 119 7.46 -3.61 -20.94
C GLU A 119 7.46 -2.09 -20.73
N ILE A 120 7.62 -1.62 -19.50
CA ILE A 120 7.72 -0.18 -19.21
C ILE A 120 8.93 0.43 -19.90
N VAL A 121 10.10 -0.20 -19.81
CA VAL A 121 11.33 0.31 -20.46
C VAL A 121 11.18 0.31 -21.98
N ASN A 122 10.58 -0.74 -22.55
CA ASN A 122 10.35 -0.84 -23.99
C ASN A 122 9.34 0.23 -24.48
N GLU A 123 8.29 0.51 -23.70
CA GLU A 123 7.34 1.56 -24.02
C GLU A 123 8.00 2.95 -23.98
N LEU A 124 8.84 3.23 -22.98
CA LEU A 124 9.58 4.48 -22.90
C LEU A 124 10.53 4.66 -24.10
N LYS A 125 11.17 3.58 -24.58
CA LYS A 125 11.97 3.60 -25.81
C LYS A 125 11.12 3.86 -27.07
N ALA A 126 9.93 3.25 -27.15
CA ALA A 126 9.03 3.44 -28.27
C ALA A 126 8.49 4.89 -28.34
N LEU A 127 8.19 5.49 -27.21
CA LEU A 127 7.77 6.90 -27.12
C LEU A 127 8.89 7.87 -27.55
N GLU A 128 10.16 7.52 -27.34
CA GLU A 128 11.29 8.28 -27.83
C GLU A 128 11.34 8.30 -29.37
N VAL A 129 11.12 7.16 -30.01
CA VAL A 129 11.16 7.02 -31.47
C VAL A 129 10.03 7.78 -32.16
N THR A 130 8.87 7.90 -31.53
CA THR A 130 7.71 8.59 -32.11
C THR A 130 7.79 10.13 -32.04
N GLY A 131 8.88 10.68 -31.52
CA GLY A 131 9.29 12.08 -31.79
C GLY A 131 8.81 13.12 -30.78
N GLY A 132 8.25 12.71 -29.64
CA GLY A 132 7.80 13.65 -28.61
C GLY A 132 8.62 13.62 -27.31
N PHE A 133 9.57 12.68 -27.19
CA PHE A 133 10.14 12.37 -25.90
C PHE A 133 11.60 11.96 -26.05
N LYS A 134 12.55 12.74 -25.54
CA LYS A 134 13.98 12.39 -25.56
C LYS A 134 14.44 12.03 -24.16
N LEU A 135 14.50 10.73 -23.85
CA LEU A 135 15.34 10.22 -22.77
C LEU A 135 16.72 9.89 -23.34
N THR A 136 17.77 10.25 -22.62
CA THR A 136 19.11 9.83 -23.02
C THR A 136 19.23 8.31 -22.90
N GLU A 137 19.85 7.63 -23.87
CA GLU A 137 20.07 6.18 -23.82
C GLU A 137 20.70 5.73 -22.49
N LYS A 138 21.65 6.50 -21.98
CA LYS A 138 22.26 6.28 -20.66
C LYS A 138 21.23 6.30 -19.54
N SER A 139 20.27 7.17 -19.59
CA SER A 139 19.17 7.33 -18.62
C SER A 139 18.27 6.08 -18.63
N LEU A 140 17.87 5.65 -19.83
CA LEU A 140 17.07 4.42 -20.01
C LEU A 140 17.79 3.17 -19.50
N LEU A 141 19.09 3.02 -19.80
CA LEU A 141 19.89 1.90 -19.29
C LEU A 141 20.01 1.92 -17.76
N SER A 142 20.18 3.10 -17.17
CA SER A 142 20.22 3.27 -15.71
C SER A 142 18.88 2.89 -15.08
N LEU A 143 17.78 3.35 -15.66
CA LEU A 143 16.42 3.02 -15.21
C LEU A 143 16.16 1.51 -15.33
N GLN A 144 16.49 0.91 -16.46
CA GLN A 144 16.37 -0.53 -16.69
C GLN A 144 17.11 -1.33 -15.62
N SER A 145 18.37 -0.95 -15.32
CA SER A 145 19.18 -1.59 -14.30
C SER A 145 18.59 -1.43 -12.89
N ALA A 146 18.03 -0.26 -12.56
CA ALA A 146 17.38 0.00 -11.28
C ALA A 146 16.07 -0.81 -11.14
N MET A 147 15.27 -0.91 -12.20
CA MET A 147 14.05 -1.73 -12.21
C MET A 147 14.35 -3.22 -12.07
N GLN A 148 15.37 -3.73 -12.77
CA GLN A 148 15.82 -5.11 -12.62
C GLN A 148 16.30 -5.41 -11.19
N ARG A 149 17.06 -4.49 -10.56
CA ARG A 149 17.44 -4.63 -9.15
C ARG A 149 16.22 -4.68 -8.24
N ALA A 150 15.23 -3.83 -8.48
CA ALA A 150 13.98 -3.85 -7.73
C ALA A 150 13.29 -5.21 -7.83
N ASP A 151 13.23 -5.80 -9.01
CA ASP A 151 12.63 -7.11 -9.24
C ASP A 151 13.45 -8.23 -8.56
N MET A 152 14.78 -8.16 -8.61
CA MET A 152 15.65 -9.10 -7.88
C MET A 152 15.44 -9.04 -6.36
N VAL A 153 15.23 -7.86 -5.79
CA VAL A 153 14.92 -7.70 -4.37
C VAL A 153 13.55 -8.27 -4.03
N LYS A 154 12.55 -7.99 -4.85
CA LYS A 154 11.17 -8.44 -4.61
C LYS A 154 11.01 -9.95 -4.71
N PHE A 155 11.67 -10.59 -5.68
CA PHE A 155 11.43 -11.98 -6.05
C PHE A 155 12.60 -12.92 -5.75
N ALA A 156 13.85 -12.46 -5.79
CA ALA A 156 15.05 -13.26 -5.61
C ALA A 156 15.79 -13.04 -4.27
N LYS A 157 15.19 -12.30 -3.32
CA LYS A 157 15.76 -12.01 -1.98
C LYS A 157 17.16 -11.35 -2.04
N SER A 158 17.46 -10.59 -3.09
CA SER A 158 18.67 -9.78 -3.16
C SER A 158 18.65 -8.69 -2.08
N LEU A 159 19.78 -8.41 -1.46
CA LEU A 159 19.93 -7.39 -0.40
C LEU A 159 21.00 -6.38 -0.81
N PRO A 160 20.67 -5.36 -1.62
CA PRO A 160 21.62 -4.33 -2.00
C PRO A 160 22.02 -3.46 -0.79
N ALA A 161 23.23 -2.90 -0.85
CA ALA A 161 23.73 -1.98 0.17
C ALA A 161 22.95 -0.67 0.19
N ALA A 162 22.91 0.04 1.32
CA ALA A 162 22.23 1.32 1.48
C ALA A 162 22.62 2.36 0.41
N LYS A 163 23.90 2.41 0.03
CA LYS A 163 24.38 3.28 -1.05
C LYS A 163 23.66 3.02 -2.37
N THR A 164 23.33 1.76 -2.67
CA THR A 164 22.62 1.37 -3.89
C THR A 164 21.14 1.83 -3.83
N LEU A 165 20.51 1.79 -2.66
CA LEU A 165 19.14 2.28 -2.49
C LEU A 165 19.04 3.77 -2.83
N HIS A 166 19.96 4.58 -2.30
CA HIS A 166 20.03 6.01 -2.61
C HIS A 166 20.28 6.27 -4.09
N ALA A 167 21.18 5.50 -4.71
CA ALA A 167 21.48 5.62 -6.13
C ALA A 167 20.25 5.30 -6.99
N ASP A 168 19.55 4.22 -6.67
CA ASP A 168 18.34 3.82 -7.38
C ASP A 168 17.20 4.83 -7.21
N LEU A 169 16.96 5.30 -5.98
CA LEU A 169 15.99 6.36 -5.74
C LEU A 169 16.28 7.60 -6.59
N LYS A 170 17.56 7.99 -6.68
CA LYS A 170 17.99 9.14 -7.49
C LYS A 170 17.76 8.93 -8.99
N ILE A 171 17.92 7.69 -9.48
CA ILE A 171 17.62 7.33 -10.87
C ILE A 171 16.13 7.56 -11.15
N PHE A 172 15.23 7.02 -10.31
CA PHE A 172 13.79 7.19 -10.49
C PHE A 172 13.36 8.66 -10.37
N GLU A 173 13.93 9.42 -9.43
CA GLU A 173 13.68 10.84 -9.26
C GLU A 173 14.05 11.63 -10.53
N ASN A 174 15.24 11.37 -11.08
CA ASN A 174 15.72 12.02 -12.30
C ASN A 174 14.82 11.69 -13.49
N GLU A 175 14.38 10.44 -13.63
CA GLU A 175 13.51 10.04 -14.74
C GLU A 175 12.13 10.70 -14.65
N ILE A 176 11.52 10.73 -13.47
CA ILE A 176 10.26 11.45 -13.24
C ILE A 176 10.41 12.93 -13.59
N HIS A 177 11.53 13.55 -13.21
CA HIS A 177 11.81 14.94 -13.54
C HIS A 177 11.97 15.16 -15.04
N ASN A 178 12.75 14.30 -15.73
CA ASN A 178 12.98 14.39 -17.17
C ASN A 178 11.67 14.24 -17.96
N ILE A 179 10.86 13.24 -17.61
CA ILE A 179 9.55 13.02 -18.24
C ILE A 179 8.65 14.24 -18.04
N ASN A 180 8.56 14.77 -16.82
CA ASN A 180 7.73 15.94 -16.55
C ASN A 180 8.18 17.17 -17.34
N ARG A 181 9.49 17.40 -17.46
CA ARG A 181 10.04 18.52 -18.26
C ARG A 181 9.61 18.42 -19.70
N VAL A 182 9.72 17.24 -20.32
CA VAL A 182 9.32 17.04 -21.71
C VAL A 182 7.83 17.24 -21.91
N LEU A 183 7.00 16.81 -20.97
CA LEU A 183 5.55 17.04 -21.02
C LEU A 183 5.21 18.52 -21.00
N ILE A 184 5.87 19.31 -20.13
CA ILE A 184 5.67 20.76 -20.06
C ILE A 184 6.12 21.44 -21.36
N GLU A 185 7.23 21.01 -21.95
CA GLU A 185 7.72 21.55 -23.22
C GLU A 185 6.74 21.26 -24.37
N ALA A 186 6.23 20.01 -24.44
CA ALA A 186 5.23 19.63 -25.44
C ALA A 186 3.89 20.39 -25.30
N GLU A 187 3.45 20.66 -24.07
CA GLU A 187 2.25 21.49 -23.83
C GLU A 187 2.46 22.94 -24.28
N LYS A 188 3.61 23.53 -24.01
CA LYS A 188 3.96 24.88 -24.46
C LYS A 188 3.98 25.00 -25.99
N GLU A 189 4.54 24.01 -26.67
CA GLU A 189 4.56 23.99 -28.14
C GLU A 189 3.15 23.89 -28.75
N ARG A 190 2.28 23.05 -28.17
CA ARG A 190 0.88 22.95 -28.60
C ARG A 190 0.11 24.25 -28.39
N ALA A 191 0.30 24.90 -27.23
CA ALA A 191 -0.30 26.20 -26.94
C ALA A 191 0.14 27.27 -27.93
N ASN A 192 1.42 27.32 -28.29
CA ASN A 192 1.94 28.26 -29.26
C ASN A 192 1.44 28.02 -30.69
N LYS A 193 1.32 26.76 -31.12
CA LYS A 193 0.72 26.41 -32.43
C LYS A 193 -0.71 26.81 -32.54
N GLY A 194 -1.53 26.56 -31.51
CA GLY A 194 -2.95 26.96 -31.48
C GLY A 194 -3.14 28.48 -31.53
N LEU A 195 -2.21 29.27 -30.99
CA LEU A 195 -2.22 30.73 -31.05
C LEU A 195 -1.87 31.27 -32.44
N THR A 196 -1.03 30.55 -33.19
CA THR A 196 -0.63 30.94 -34.56
C THR A 196 -1.69 30.60 -35.60
N GLU A 197 -2.41 29.50 -35.45
CA GLU A 197 -3.53 29.11 -36.31
C GLU A 197 -4.74 30.09 -36.21
N ASN A 198 -5.03 30.59 -35.02
CA ASN A 198 -6.11 31.55 -34.80
C ASN A 198 -5.79 32.99 -35.28
N LYS A 199 -4.53 33.27 -35.69
CA LYS A 199 -4.10 34.56 -36.19
C LYS A 199 -3.96 34.60 -37.72
N ALA A 200 -4.32 33.54 -38.46
CA ALA A 200 -4.36 33.58 -39.91
C ALA A 200 -5.47 34.51 -40.36
N PRO A 201 -5.16 35.60 -41.11
CA PRO A 201 -6.18 36.56 -41.54
C PRO A 201 -7.13 35.84 -42.52
N LEU A 202 -8.45 36.01 -42.29
CA LEU A 202 -9.48 35.72 -43.28
C LEU A 202 -9.08 36.44 -44.59
N LYS A 203 -8.59 35.72 -45.58
CA LYS A 203 -8.47 36.20 -46.92
C LYS A 203 -9.88 36.45 -47.42
N ASN A 204 -10.28 37.75 -47.43
CA ASN A 204 -11.48 38.21 -48.10
C ASN A 204 -11.37 37.85 -49.60
N LYS A 205 -12.39 37.14 -50.06
CA LYS A 205 -12.74 37.04 -51.46
C LYS A 205 -13.68 38.19 -51.82
#